data_e9321e7065de8c589cb43bae5c8a5aa7
#
_entry.id   e9321e7065de8c589cb43bae5c8a5aa7
#
_cell.length_a   1.000
_cell.length_b   1.000
_cell.length_c   1.000
_cell.angle_alpha   90.00
_cell.angle_beta   90.00
_cell.angle_gamma   90.00
#
_symmetry.space_group_name_H-M   'P 1'
#
loop_
_entity.id
_entity.type
_entity.pdbx_description
1 polymer ?
#
loop_
_entity_poly.entity_id
_entity_poly.type
_entity_poly.pdbx_seq_one_letter_code
_entity_poly.pdbx_strand_id
1 'polypeptide(L)'
;MKKILFILVTITLSLAACADNDQLVEYAELPAVAQTFIRKYFNPSDVSYIEREREGMHLEYNVYFKDATEIDFDHQGNLQSIDCRRRAVPEGIVPELITSFVSLHHPDQIIVEYAIGYRFLTVEISNGLDLVFDLEGHFVRVDD
;
A
#
# COMPACT_ATOMS: atom_id res chain seq x y z
N MET A 1 60.10 -39.48 -7.18
CA MET A 1 59.56 -38.14 -6.94
C MET A 1 58.06 -38.16 -7.25
N LYS A 2 57.26 -38.24 -6.19
CA LYS A 2 55.77 -38.25 -6.33
C LYS A 2 55.28 -36.82 -6.40
N LYS A 3 54.73 -36.40 -7.56
CA LYS A 3 54.05 -35.11 -7.68
C LYS A 3 52.64 -35.24 -7.12
N ILE A 4 52.39 -34.58 -5.98
CA ILE A 4 51.05 -34.48 -5.39
C ILE A 4 50.32 -33.35 -6.11
N LEU A 5 49.31 -33.75 -6.87
CA LEU A 5 48.39 -32.81 -7.56
C LEU A 5 47.32 -32.35 -6.57
N PHE A 6 47.45 -31.13 -6.08
CA PHE A 6 46.40 -30.49 -5.28
C PHE A 6 45.24 -30.06 -6.20
N ILE A 7 44.15 -30.82 -6.14
CA ILE A 7 42.89 -30.40 -6.74
C ILE A 7 42.22 -29.43 -5.79
N LEU A 8 42.27 -28.14 -6.15
CA LEU A 8 41.52 -27.09 -5.46
C LEU A 8 40.06 -27.15 -5.88
N VAL A 9 39.21 -27.80 -5.07
CA VAL A 9 37.76 -27.79 -5.27
C VAL A 9 37.24 -26.44 -4.76
N THR A 10 37.02 -25.51 -5.68
CA THR A 10 36.31 -24.27 -5.41
C THR A 10 34.82 -24.58 -5.31
N ILE A 11 34.30 -24.71 -4.09
CA ILE A 11 32.87 -24.74 -3.83
C ILE A 11 32.35 -23.31 -4.06
N THR A 12 31.79 -23.06 -5.20
CA THR A 12 30.99 -21.84 -5.44
C THR A 12 29.66 -22.01 -4.72
N LEU A 13 29.60 -21.40 -3.53
CA LEU A 13 28.36 -21.23 -2.80
C LEU A 13 27.54 -20.21 -3.58
N SER A 14 26.62 -20.68 -4.43
CA SER A 14 25.60 -19.83 -5.02
C SER A 14 24.62 -19.44 -3.90
N LEU A 15 24.84 -18.25 -3.33
CA LEU A 15 23.79 -17.57 -2.59
C LEU A 15 22.68 -17.27 -3.62
N ALA A 16 21.62 -18.07 -3.60
CA ALA A 16 20.34 -17.63 -4.14
C ALA A 16 19.87 -16.50 -3.22
N ALA A 17 20.22 -15.27 -3.56
CA ALA A 17 19.55 -14.11 -3.03
C ALA A 17 18.08 -14.25 -3.48
N CYS A 18 17.17 -14.43 -2.53
CA CYS A 18 15.78 -14.06 -2.74
C CYS A 18 15.81 -12.56 -3.02
N ALA A 19 15.86 -12.20 -4.29
CA ALA A 19 15.66 -10.83 -4.68
C ALA A 19 14.18 -10.55 -4.43
N ASP A 20 13.87 -9.73 -3.42
CA ASP A 20 12.65 -8.97 -3.41
C ASP A 20 12.69 -8.17 -4.71
N ASN A 21 11.76 -8.47 -5.62
CA ASN A 21 11.74 -7.86 -6.95
C ASN A 21 10.92 -6.56 -6.91
N ASP A 22 11.35 -5.62 -6.08
CA ASP A 22 10.81 -4.26 -6.10
C ASP A 22 11.41 -3.55 -7.30
N GLN A 23 10.56 -3.17 -8.22
CA GLN A 23 10.96 -2.49 -9.44
C GLN A 23 10.30 -1.11 -9.51
N LEU A 24 11.12 -0.07 -9.66
CA LEU A 24 10.60 1.25 -10.01
C LEU A 24 9.99 1.22 -11.42
N VAL A 25 8.78 1.72 -11.53
CA VAL A 25 8.02 1.78 -12.78
C VAL A 25 7.51 3.18 -13.07
N GLU A 26 7.22 3.44 -14.33
CA GLU A 26 6.66 4.71 -14.77
C GLU A 26 5.14 4.78 -14.54
N TYR A 27 4.59 6.00 -14.44
CA TYR A 27 3.15 6.20 -14.25
C TYR A 27 2.30 5.51 -15.33
N ALA A 28 2.78 5.46 -16.57
CA ALA A 28 2.10 4.81 -17.68
C ALA A 28 2.03 3.28 -17.56
N GLU A 29 2.86 2.68 -16.70
CA GLU A 29 2.86 1.23 -16.43
C GLU A 29 1.85 0.81 -15.37
N LEU A 30 1.27 1.78 -14.63
CA LEU A 30 0.17 1.49 -13.72
C LEU A 30 -1.05 0.96 -14.48
N PRO A 31 -1.83 0.03 -13.88
CA PRO A 31 -3.13 -0.35 -14.42
C PRO A 31 -4.02 0.87 -14.65
N ALA A 32 -4.83 0.84 -15.71
CA ALA A 32 -5.68 1.98 -16.09
C ALA A 32 -6.66 2.39 -14.97
N VAL A 33 -7.10 1.45 -14.13
CA VAL A 33 -7.96 1.69 -12.97
C VAL A 33 -7.23 2.56 -11.94
N ALA A 34 -5.98 2.23 -11.59
CA ALA A 34 -5.15 3.01 -10.68
C ALA A 34 -4.87 4.41 -11.22
N GLN A 35 -4.53 4.53 -12.52
CA GLN A 35 -4.34 5.84 -13.16
C GLN A 35 -5.60 6.70 -13.09
N THR A 36 -6.78 6.09 -13.28
CA THR A 36 -8.07 6.79 -13.21
C THR A 36 -8.36 7.26 -11.79
N PHE A 37 -8.09 6.42 -10.78
CA PHE A 37 -8.21 6.77 -9.38
C PHE A 37 -7.31 7.96 -9.03
N ILE A 38 -6.02 7.91 -9.40
CA ILE A 38 -5.08 9.00 -9.13
C ILE A 38 -5.56 10.30 -9.78
N ARG A 39 -5.94 10.28 -11.06
CA ARG A 39 -6.45 11.50 -11.74
C ARG A 39 -7.71 12.08 -11.11
N LYS A 40 -8.54 11.25 -10.47
CA LYS A 40 -9.78 11.70 -9.83
C LYS A 40 -9.53 12.43 -8.53
N TYR A 41 -8.60 11.96 -7.71
CA TYR A 41 -8.41 12.41 -6.33
C TYR A 41 -7.11 13.17 -6.10
N PHE A 42 -6.13 13.04 -7.00
CA PHE A 42 -4.78 13.58 -6.88
C PHE A 42 -4.30 14.17 -8.20
N ASN A 43 -3.21 14.92 -8.15
CA ASN A 43 -2.53 15.36 -9.35
C ASN A 43 -1.41 14.36 -9.70
N PRO A 44 -1.42 13.73 -10.88
CA PRO A 44 -0.37 12.81 -11.30
C PRO A 44 1.04 13.42 -11.26
N SER A 45 1.18 14.74 -11.42
CA SER A 45 2.47 15.43 -11.35
C SER A 45 3.07 15.48 -9.93
N ASP A 46 2.28 15.16 -8.90
CA ASP A 46 2.72 15.08 -7.51
C ASP A 46 3.21 13.68 -7.13
N VAL A 47 3.09 12.69 -8.02
CA VAL A 47 3.71 11.37 -7.84
C VAL A 47 5.24 11.54 -7.82
N SER A 48 5.87 11.01 -6.78
CA SER A 48 7.33 11.04 -6.60
C SER A 48 7.97 9.86 -7.29
N TYR A 49 7.51 8.65 -6.97
CA TYR A 49 7.93 7.40 -7.59
C TYR A 49 6.88 6.32 -7.37
N ILE A 50 7.00 5.23 -8.11
CA ILE A 50 6.11 4.09 -8.06
C ILE A 50 6.96 2.83 -7.98
N GLU A 51 6.65 1.98 -7.00
CA GLU A 51 7.24 0.65 -6.87
C GLU A 51 6.23 -0.40 -7.32
N ARG A 52 6.71 -1.34 -8.11
CA ARG A 52 5.99 -2.55 -8.42
C ARG A 52 6.63 -3.68 -7.62
N GLU A 53 5.92 -4.14 -6.62
CA GLU A 53 6.35 -5.21 -5.74
C GLU A 53 5.77 -6.55 -6.19
N ARG A 54 6.60 -7.59 -6.15
CA ARG A 54 6.15 -8.96 -6.44
C ARG A 54 6.58 -9.88 -5.31
N GLU A 55 5.61 -10.37 -4.58
CA GLU A 55 5.78 -11.42 -3.59
C GLU A 55 5.08 -12.70 -4.06
N GLY A 56 5.87 -13.66 -4.57
CA GLY A 56 5.34 -14.90 -5.14
C GLY A 56 4.43 -14.66 -6.35
N MET A 57 3.11 -14.93 -6.18
CA MET A 57 2.10 -14.68 -7.20
C MET A 57 1.35 -13.33 -7.00
N HIS A 58 1.60 -12.65 -5.88
CA HIS A 58 1.02 -11.34 -5.62
C HIS A 58 1.86 -10.27 -6.32
N LEU A 59 1.17 -9.36 -6.99
CA LEU A 59 1.73 -8.19 -7.63
C LEU A 59 0.97 -6.98 -7.15
N GLU A 60 1.69 -6.01 -6.62
CA GLU A 60 1.14 -4.77 -6.07
C GLU A 60 1.88 -3.56 -6.65
N TYR A 61 1.23 -2.40 -6.58
CA TYR A 61 1.82 -1.13 -6.99
C TYR A 61 1.69 -0.14 -5.83
N ASN A 62 2.82 0.32 -5.33
CA ASN A 62 2.90 1.29 -4.25
C ASN A 62 3.27 2.64 -4.85
N VAL A 63 2.37 3.61 -4.73
CA VAL A 63 2.51 4.95 -5.32
C VAL A 63 2.82 5.95 -4.22
N TYR A 64 3.99 6.57 -4.30
CA TYR A 64 4.48 7.54 -3.34
C TYR A 64 4.39 8.96 -3.90
N PHE A 65 3.78 9.86 -3.14
CA PHE A 65 3.62 11.25 -3.50
C PHE A 65 4.64 12.15 -2.81
N LYS A 66 4.91 13.32 -3.38
CA LYS A 66 5.85 14.33 -2.86
C LYS A 66 5.52 14.81 -1.44
N ASP A 67 4.26 14.72 -1.05
CA ASP A 67 3.74 15.13 0.24
C ASP A 67 3.71 14.00 1.28
N ALA A 68 4.35 12.86 0.97
CA ALA A 68 4.41 11.63 1.73
C ALA A 68 3.09 10.85 1.80
N THR A 69 2.09 11.16 0.97
CA THR A 69 0.95 10.27 0.75
C THR A 69 1.44 9.00 0.07
N GLU A 70 0.92 7.86 0.50
CA GLU A 70 1.19 6.54 -0.05
C GLU A 70 -0.14 5.88 -0.43
N ILE A 71 -0.20 5.27 -1.61
CA ILE A 71 -1.39 4.57 -2.09
C ILE A 71 -0.96 3.23 -2.67
N ASP A 72 -1.58 2.17 -2.16
CA ASP A 72 -1.32 0.81 -2.61
C ASP A 72 -2.48 0.31 -3.47
N PHE A 73 -2.12 -0.28 -4.61
CA PHE A 73 -3.06 -0.88 -5.55
C PHE A 73 -2.70 -2.35 -5.78
N ASP A 74 -3.73 -3.17 -5.99
CA ASP A 74 -3.53 -4.54 -6.44
C ASP A 74 -3.07 -4.61 -7.91
N HIS A 75 -2.81 -5.82 -8.40
CA HIS A 75 -2.37 -6.06 -9.78
C HIS A 75 -3.39 -5.60 -10.85
N GLN A 76 -4.64 -5.38 -10.48
CA GLN A 76 -5.70 -4.87 -11.37
C GLN A 76 -5.84 -3.35 -11.29
N GLY A 77 -5.19 -2.72 -10.30
CA GLY A 77 -5.26 -1.29 -10.03
C GLY A 77 -6.40 -0.91 -9.09
N ASN A 78 -6.98 -1.86 -8.35
CA ASN A 78 -7.95 -1.56 -7.31
C ASN A 78 -7.23 -1.09 -6.05
N LEU A 79 -7.82 -0.09 -5.38
CA LEU A 79 -7.29 0.44 -4.12
C LEU A 79 -7.20 -0.66 -3.06
N GLN A 80 -6.05 -0.77 -2.40
CA GLN A 80 -5.84 -1.62 -1.22
C GLN A 80 -5.71 -0.77 0.04
N SER A 81 -4.91 0.29 -0.03
CA SER A 81 -4.76 1.23 1.09
C SER A 81 -4.41 2.63 0.61
N ILE A 82 -4.66 3.61 1.46
CA ILE A 82 -4.21 4.99 1.30
C ILE A 82 -3.83 5.55 2.67
N ASP A 83 -2.61 6.06 2.78
CA ASP A 83 -2.10 6.76 3.95
C ASP A 83 -1.74 8.21 3.57
N CYS A 84 -2.51 9.17 4.08
CA CYS A 84 -2.28 10.60 3.88
C CYS A 84 -1.49 11.24 5.03
N ARG A 85 -0.93 10.42 5.92
CA ARG A 85 -0.13 10.83 7.09
C ARG A 85 -0.93 11.69 8.07
N ARG A 86 -0.88 13.00 7.91
CA ARG A 86 -1.56 13.98 8.80
C ARG A 86 -2.71 14.73 8.13
N ARG A 87 -3.01 14.39 6.88
CA ARG A 87 -4.07 15.03 6.11
C ARG A 87 -5.26 14.11 5.98
N ALA A 88 -6.42 14.70 5.78
CA ALA A 88 -7.62 13.92 5.54
C ALA A 88 -7.49 13.12 4.23
N VAL A 89 -7.92 11.85 4.27
CA VAL A 89 -8.19 11.08 3.05
C VAL A 89 -9.24 11.85 2.23
N PRO A 90 -9.03 12.03 0.92
CA PRO A 90 -9.96 12.78 0.07
C PRO A 90 -11.39 12.24 0.15
N GLU A 91 -12.35 13.16 0.13
CA GLU A 91 -13.79 12.83 0.15
C GLU A 91 -14.17 11.91 -1.01
N GLY A 92 -15.01 10.91 -0.73
CA GLY A 92 -15.49 9.93 -1.70
C GLY A 92 -14.63 8.68 -1.85
N ILE A 93 -13.48 8.59 -1.16
CA ILE A 93 -12.65 7.36 -1.12
C ILE A 93 -13.19 6.40 -0.06
N VAL A 94 -13.41 6.89 1.15
CA VAL A 94 -13.94 6.10 2.27
C VAL A 94 -15.46 6.00 2.15
N PRO A 95 -16.07 4.82 2.38
CA PRO A 95 -17.52 4.65 2.37
C PRO A 95 -18.25 5.63 3.31
N GLU A 96 -19.41 6.15 2.87
CA GLU A 96 -20.18 7.16 3.59
C GLU A 96 -20.61 6.71 5.01
N LEU A 97 -20.92 5.43 5.21
CA LEU A 97 -21.24 4.90 6.53
C LEU A 97 -20.09 5.07 7.52
N ILE A 98 -18.86 4.84 7.06
CA ILE A 98 -17.65 4.98 7.88
C ILE A 98 -17.39 6.46 8.18
N THR A 99 -17.43 7.34 7.18
CA THR A 99 -17.23 8.78 7.39
C THR A 99 -18.28 9.38 8.29
N SER A 100 -19.53 8.94 8.18
CA SER A 100 -20.64 9.36 9.07
C SER A 100 -20.42 8.89 10.50
N PHE A 101 -19.96 7.63 10.69
CA PHE A 101 -19.63 7.09 12.01
C PHE A 101 -18.54 7.93 12.68
N VAL A 102 -17.45 8.20 11.95
CA VAL A 102 -16.33 8.99 12.48
C VAL A 102 -16.80 10.40 12.84
N SER A 103 -17.57 11.07 11.99
CA SER A 103 -18.09 12.40 12.25
C SER A 103 -18.99 12.48 13.49
N LEU A 104 -19.75 11.40 13.74
CA LEU A 104 -20.67 11.33 14.88
C LEU A 104 -19.96 11.02 16.20
N HIS A 105 -19.01 10.06 16.17
CA HIS A 105 -18.39 9.53 17.38
C HIS A 105 -17.02 10.14 17.69
N HIS A 106 -16.36 10.72 16.68
CA HIS A 106 -15.05 11.37 16.77
C HIS A 106 -15.05 12.71 16.03
N PRO A 107 -15.90 13.67 16.40
CA PRO A 107 -16.16 14.88 15.62
C PRO A 107 -14.93 15.79 15.43
N ASP A 108 -13.94 15.70 16.32
CA ASP A 108 -12.71 16.49 16.28
C ASP A 108 -11.56 15.77 15.54
N GLN A 109 -11.84 14.61 14.95
CA GLN A 109 -10.84 13.80 14.26
C GLN A 109 -11.12 13.73 12.76
N ILE A 110 -10.05 13.54 11.98
CA ILE A 110 -10.12 13.29 10.55
C ILE A 110 -9.61 11.86 10.27
N ILE A 111 -10.08 11.25 9.21
CA ILE A 111 -9.55 9.98 8.71
C ILE A 111 -8.26 10.29 7.95
N VAL A 112 -7.15 9.71 8.37
CA VAL A 112 -5.82 9.91 7.78
C VAL A 112 -5.34 8.71 6.98
N GLU A 113 -5.86 7.51 7.29
CA GLU A 113 -5.58 6.27 6.58
C GLU A 113 -6.87 5.48 6.34
N TYR A 114 -6.93 4.74 5.24
CA TYR A 114 -7.99 3.79 4.93
C TYR A 114 -7.39 2.56 4.27
N ALA A 115 -7.72 1.39 4.79
CA ALA A 115 -7.25 0.10 4.29
C ALA A 115 -8.42 -0.86 4.04
N ILE A 116 -8.33 -1.62 2.95
CA ILE A 116 -9.31 -2.59 2.50
C ILE A 116 -8.73 -3.99 2.70
N GLY A 117 -9.12 -4.64 3.78
CA GLY A 117 -8.73 -6.01 4.07
C GLY A 117 -9.71 -7.04 3.51
N TYR A 118 -9.34 -8.30 3.61
CA TYR A 118 -10.17 -9.42 3.13
C TYR A 118 -11.52 -9.53 3.85
N ARG A 119 -11.58 -9.19 5.14
CA ARG A 119 -12.77 -9.34 5.99
C ARG A 119 -13.23 -8.03 6.62
N PHE A 120 -12.37 -7.04 6.68
CA PHE A 120 -12.62 -5.80 7.37
C PHE A 120 -12.09 -4.61 6.58
N LEU A 121 -12.73 -3.47 6.79
CA LEU A 121 -12.24 -2.16 6.41
C LEU A 121 -11.67 -1.52 7.67
N THR A 122 -10.53 -0.84 7.56
CA THR A 122 -9.91 -0.14 8.70
C THR A 122 -9.67 1.31 8.33
N VAL A 123 -9.94 2.22 9.24
CA VAL A 123 -9.50 3.61 9.13
C VAL A 123 -8.70 4.00 10.36
N GLU A 124 -7.58 4.68 10.14
CA GLU A 124 -6.89 5.40 11.20
C GLU A 124 -7.41 6.84 11.25
N ILE A 125 -7.72 7.30 12.45
CA ILE A 125 -8.09 8.70 12.70
C ILE A 125 -6.93 9.47 13.32
N SER A 126 -6.97 10.80 13.22
CA SER A 126 -5.83 11.69 13.49
C SER A 126 -5.25 11.65 14.91
N ASN A 127 -5.91 11.00 15.86
CA ASN A 127 -5.39 10.72 17.20
C ASN A 127 -4.66 9.36 17.32
N GLY A 128 -4.52 8.60 16.20
CA GLY A 128 -3.82 7.32 16.14
C GLY A 128 -4.66 6.11 16.53
N LEU A 129 -6.00 6.23 16.59
CA LEU A 129 -6.87 5.07 16.81
C LEU A 129 -7.24 4.43 15.47
N ASP A 130 -7.17 3.11 15.43
CA ASP A 130 -7.68 2.29 14.34
C ASP A 130 -9.12 1.87 14.62
N LEU A 131 -10.01 2.23 13.71
CA LEU A 131 -11.42 1.84 13.76
C LEU A 131 -11.68 0.77 12.69
N VAL A 132 -12.19 -0.37 13.14
CA VAL A 132 -12.44 -1.53 12.28
C VAL A 132 -13.92 -1.66 11.99
N PHE A 133 -14.23 -1.86 10.70
CA PHE A 133 -15.59 -2.00 10.16
C PHE A 133 -15.72 -3.31 9.40
N ASP A 134 -16.92 -3.85 9.30
CA ASP A 134 -17.21 -4.92 8.35
C ASP A 134 -17.19 -4.40 6.91
N LEU A 135 -17.31 -5.29 5.92
CA LEU A 135 -17.27 -4.92 4.51
C LEU A 135 -18.50 -4.09 4.07
N GLU A 136 -19.56 -4.07 4.84
CA GLU A 136 -20.74 -3.24 4.65
C GLU A 136 -20.59 -1.85 5.28
N GLY A 137 -19.52 -1.62 6.06
CA GLY A 137 -19.22 -0.33 6.70
C GLY A 137 -19.81 -0.16 8.10
N HIS A 138 -20.24 -1.23 8.76
CA HIS A 138 -20.71 -1.19 10.15
C HIS A 138 -19.51 -1.34 11.10
N PHE A 139 -19.52 -0.53 12.15
CA PHE A 139 -18.46 -0.54 13.16
C PHE A 139 -18.40 -1.89 13.91
N VAL A 140 -17.20 -2.42 14.06
CA VAL A 140 -16.92 -3.68 14.75
C VAL A 140 -16.19 -3.44 16.06
N ARG A 141 -15.05 -2.73 16.03
CA ARG A 141 -14.19 -2.52 17.20
C ARG A 141 -13.17 -1.40 16.97
N VAL A 142 -12.53 -1.01 18.06
CA VAL A 142 -11.28 -0.23 18.02
C VAL A 142 -10.12 -1.21 18.16
N ASP A 143 -9.08 -1.05 17.36
CA ASP A 143 -7.78 -1.67 17.53
C ASP A 143 -6.77 -0.60 18.01
N ASP A 144 -5.96 -0.94 19.05
CA ASP A 144 -4.91 -0.08 19.62
C ASP A 144 -3.53 -0.53 19.14
#